data_06b2e9b3dc48c5bacd3184ddee2c8229
#
_entry.id   06b2e9b3dc48c5bacd3184ddee2c8229
#
_cell.length_a   1.000
_cell.length_b   1.000
_cell.length_c   1.000
_cell.angle_alpha   90.00
_cell.angle_beta   90.00
_cell.angle_gamma   90.00
#
_symmetry.space_group_name_H-M   'P 1'
#
loop_
_entity.id
_entity.type
_entity.pdbx_description
1 polymer ?
#
loop_
_entity_poly.entity_id
_entity_poly.type
_entity_poly.pdbx_seq_one_letter_code
_entity_poly.pdbx_strand_id
1 'polypeptide(L)'
;MTAVTDRMPFSGVIDADGHILEPPDLWEHYTEAKYRERAIRIKVDERGLEYLELDGKKSKLSAHGALGFLGGMGKTAQETIPSPERTYVRGAPFGSMNAKERLHLLDQEGTDKAILYPT
;
A
#
# COMPACT_ATOMS: atom_id res chain seq x y z
N MET A 1 19.34 10.08 -8.13
CA MET A 1 19.30 8.92 -9.03
C MET A 1 18.07 9.08 -9.91
N THR A 2 18.27 9.40 -11.16
CA THR A 2 17.21 9.34 -12.16
C THR A 2 16.88 7.87 -12.36
N ALA A 3 15.69 7.46 -11.95
CA ALA A 3 15.18 6.17 -12.36
C ALA A 3 15.11 6.18 -13.89
N VAL A 4 15.96 5.40 -14.53
CA VAL A 4 15.81 5.08 -15.93
C VAL A 4 14.57 4.20 -15.98
N THR A 5 13.45 4.81 -16.29
CA THR A 5 12.25 4.06 -16.66
C THR A 5 12.51 3.58 -18.09
N ASP A 6 13.16 2.44 -18.20
CA ASP A 6 13.25 1.74 -19.48
C ASP A 6 11.83 1.27 -19.82
N ARG A 7 11.16 2.08 -20.61
CA ARG A 7 9.87 1.69 -21.18
C ARG A 7 10.03 0.35 -21.88
N MET A 8 9.14 -0.58 -21.63
CA MET A 8 9.14 -1.87 -22.28
C MET A 8 9.19 -1.71 -23.82
N PRO A 9 10.06 -2.44 -24.52
CA PRO A 9 10.23 -2.29 -25.97
C PRO A 9 9.09 -2.92 -26.79
N PHE A 10 8.01 -3.36 -26.14
CA PHE A 10 6.86 -4.01 -26.75
C PHE A 10 5.60 -3.19 -26.53
N SER A 11 4.56 -3.49 -27.28
CA SER A 11 3.18 -3.05 -27.06
C SER A 11 2.31 -4.24 -26.62
N GLY A 12 1.21 -3.97 -25.95
CA GLY A 12 0.30 -4.99 -25.45
C GLY A 12 0.78 -5.66 -24.15
N VAL A 13 1.60 -4.95 -23.38
CA VAL A 13 2.09 -5.45 -22.08
C VAL A 13 0.95 -5.45 -21.05
N ILE A 14 0.75 -6.60 -20.42
CA ILE A 14 -0.25 -6.77 -19.36
C ILE A 14 0.46 -7.25 -18.10
N ASP A 15 0.38 -6.45 -17.03
CA ASP A 15 0.77 -6.89 -15.69
C ASP A 15 -0.37 -7.74 -15.10
N ALA A 16 -0.12 -9.01 -14.87
CA ALA A 16 -1.11 -9.95 -14.35
C ALA A 16 -1.08 -10.11 -12.82
N ASP A 17 -0.18 -9.42 -12.14
CA ASP A 17 0.02 -9.54 -10.68
C ASP A 17 0.29 -8.17 -10.03
N GLY A 18 -0.42 -7.16 -10.48
CA GLY A 18 -0.35 -5.83 -9.91
C GLY A 18 -1.02 -5.75 -8.56
N HIS A 19 -0.40 -5.05 -7.61
CA HIS A 19 -0.96 -4.82 -6.28
C HIS A 19 -1.26 -3.35 -6.05
N ILE A 20 -2.28 -3.09 -5.24
CA ILE A 20 -2.60 -1.75 -4.71
C ILE A 20 -2.39 -1.75 -3.20
N LEU A 21 -2.26 -0.56 -2.64
CA LEU A 21 -2.48 -0.30 -1.21
C LEU A 21 -3.76 0.50 -1.09
N GLU A 22 -4.68 0.03 -0.27
CA GLU A 22 -5.94 0.72 -0.04
C GLU A 22 -5.70 2.05 0.68
N PRO A 23 -6.41 3.14 0.32
CA PRO A 23 -6.39 4.35 1.14
C PRO A 23 -6.72 4.04 2.60
N PRO A 24 -6.02 4.62 3.57
CA PRO A 24 -6.11 4.21 4.98
C PRO A 24 -7.50 4.38 5.61
N ASP A 25 -8.34 5.22 5.04
CA ASP A 25 -9.70 5.53 5.48
C ASP A 25 -10.80 4.81 4.66
N LEU A 26 -10.40 3.99 3.68
CA LEU A 26 -11.32 3.35 2.74
C LEU A 26 -12.43 2.58 3.46
N TRP A 27 -12.06 1.76 4.42
CA TRP A 27 -13.00 0.91 5.13
C TRP A 27 -13.95 1.70 6.03
N GLU A 28 -13.46 2.74 6.69
CA GLU A 28 -14.32 3.63 7.49
C GLU A 28 -15.30 4.41 6.62
N HIS A 29 -14.90 4.77 5.42
CA HIS A 29 -15.69 5.57 4.49
C HIS A 29 -16.80 4.77 3.81
N TYR A 30 -16.46 3.56 3.33
CA TYR A 30 -17.34 2.77 2.46
C TYR A 30 -18.04 1.59 3.15
N THR A 31 -17.66 1.24 4.37
CA THR A 31 -18.39 0.23 5.15
C THR A 31 -19.78 0.76 5.51
N GLU A 32 -20.80 -0.08 5.37
CA GLU A 32 -22.15 0.24 5.82
C GLU A 32 -22.18 0.71 7.27
N ALA A 33 -22.98 1.73 7.59
CA ALA A 33 -23.02 2.37 8.90
C ALA A 33 -23.11 1.39 10.08
N LYS A 34 -23.91 0.33 9.94
CA LYS A 34 -24.11 -0.69 10.97
C LYS A 34 -22.86 -1.53 11.31
N TYR A 35 -21.86 -1.55 10.40
CA TYR A 35 -20.62 -2.31 10.58
C TYR A 35 -19.39 -1.41 10.75
N ARG A 36 -19.56 -0.09 10.64
CA ARG A 36 -18.44 0.86 10.61
C ARG A 36 -17.58 0.83 11.85
N GLU A 37 -18.16 0.56 13.03
CA GLU A 37 -17.38 0.41 14.26
C GLU A 37 -16.45 -0.81 14.25
N ARG A 38 -16.78 -1.80 13.44
CA ARG A 38 -16.01 -3.04 13.26
C ARG A 38 -15.05 -3.00 12.07
N ALA A 39 -15.05 -1.89 11.32
CA ALA A 39 -14.23 -1.74 10.13
C ALA A 39 -12.73 -1.85 10.43
N ILE A 40 -11.98 -2.23 9.41
CA ILE A 40 -10.52 -2.22 9.46
C ILE A 40 -10.03 -0.80 9.69
N ARG A 41 -9.11 -0.63 10.63
CA ARG A 41 -8.46 0.64 10.96
C ARG A 41 -6.98 0.48 11.18
N ILE A 42 -6.23 1.50 10.82
CA ILE A 42 -4.84 1.64 11.23
C ILE A 42 -4.81 2.40 12.56
N LYS A 43 -4.18 1.80 13.56
CA LYS A 43 -3.99 2.35 14.91
C LYS A 43 -2.51 2.42 15.23
N VAL A 44 -2.17 3.13 16.29
CA VAL A 44 -0.79 3.29 16.76
C VAL A 44 -0.69 2.74 18.18
N ASP A 45 0.34 1.95 18.45
CA ASP A 45 0.61 1.41 19.79
C ASP A 45 1.40 2.40 20.67
N GLU A 46 1.68 2.00 21.92
CA GLU A 46 2.41 2.84 22.89
C GLU A 46 3.85 3.16 22.48
N ARG A 47 4.41 2.43 21.50
CA ARG A 47 5.74 2.69 20.92
C ARG A 47 5.70 3.59 19.71
N GLY A 48 4.52 4.05 19.31
CA GLY A 48 4.32 4.83 18.10
C GLY A 48 4.30 4.01 16.81
N LEU A 49 4.20 2.66 16.90
CA LEU A 49 4.21 1.78 15.74
C LEU A 49 2.78 1.45 15.29
N GLU A 50 2.56 1.52 14.01
CA GLU A 50 1.26 1.20 13.42
C GLU A 50 0.93 -0.29 13.50
N TYR A 51 -0.34 -0.56 13.67
CA TYR A 51 -0.95 -1.89 13.58
C TYR A 51 -2.33 -1.82 12.96
N LEU A 52 -2.77 -2.94 12.38
CA LEU A 52 -4.11 -3.09 11.85
C LEU A 52 -5.05 -3.55 12.97
N GLU A 53 -6.17 -2.87 13.12
CA GLU A 53 -7.28 -3.28 13.98
C GLU A 53 -8.43 -3.79 13.11
N LEU A 54 -8.98 -4.94 13.45
CA LEU A 54 -10.16 -5.52 12.83
C LEU A 54 -11.14 -5.92 13.93
N ASP A 55 -12.36 -5.44 13.85
CA ASP A 55 -13.42 -5.75 14.83
C ASP A 55 -12.98 -5.43 16.27
N GLY A 56 -12.30 -4.28 16.45
CA GLY A 56 -11.76 -3.86 17.75
C GLY A 56 -10.57 -4.69 18.26
N LYS A 57 -10.05 -5.63 17.47
CA LYS A 57 -8.94 -6.51 17.85
C LYS A 57 -7.68 -6.19 17.05
N LYS A 58 -6.56 -6.09 17.76
CA LYS A 58 -5.25 -5.91 17.14
C LYS A 58 -4.88 -7.16 16.33
N SER A 59 -4.50 -6.95 15.07
CA SER A 59 -3.98 -8.01 14.20
C SER A 59 -2.67 -8.56 14.76
N LYS A 60 -2.49 -9.89 14.67
CA LYS A 60 -1.22 -10.53 15.00
C LYS A 60 -0.22 -10.50 13.85
N LEU A 61 -0.71 -10.42 12.61
CA LEU A 61 0.13 -10.42 11.41
C LEU A 61 0.56 -9.00 11.03
N SER A 62 -0.35 -8.05 11.09
CA SER A 62 -0.11 -6.66 10.68
C SER A 62 0.01 -5.76 11.90
N ALA A 63 1.08 -5.96 12.66
CA ALA A 63 1.40 -5.23 13.89
C ALA A 63 2.89 -4.85 13.92
N HIS A 64 3.32 -4.15 14.96
CA HIS A 64 4.73 -3.79 15.20
C HIS A 64 5.37 -2.98 14.06
N GLY A 65 4.59 -2.12 13.41
CA GLY A 65 5.06 -1.26 12.32
C GLY A 65 5.18 -1.96 10.96
N ALA A 66 4.69 -3.20 10.82
CA ALA A 66 4.76 -3.94 9.56
C ALA A 66 4.02 -3.25 8.40
N LEU A 67 3.01 -2.42 8.69
CA LEU A 67 2.26 -1.69 7.68
C LEU A 67 3.12 -0.75 6.84
N GLY A 68 4.18 -0.17 7.41
CA GLY A 68 5.10 0.71 6.70
C GLY A 68 5.97 0.00 5.64
N PHE A 69 5.88 -1.33 5.52
CA PHE A 69 6.68 -2.13 4.59
C PHE A 69 5.88 -2.79 3.47
N LEU A 70 4.57 -2.66 3.45
CA LEU A 70 3.72 -3.30 2.44
C LEU A 70 4.09 -2.89 1.01
N GLY A 71 4.66 -1.72 0.83
CA GLY A 71 5.28 -1.28 -0.42
C GLY A 71 6.80 -1.43 -0.45
N GLY A 72 7.36 -2.39 0.30
CA GLY A 72 8.81 -2.48 0.56
C GLY A 72 9.65 -3.15 -0.51
N MET A 73 9.07 -3.60 -1.62
CA MET A 73 9.85 -4.18 -2.71
C MET A 73 10.91 -3.20 -3.22
N GLY A 74 12.14 -3.69 -3.36
CA GLY A 74 13.29 -2.87 -3.76
C GLY A 74 13.95 -2.06 -2.65
N LYS A 75 13.42 -2.08 -1.42
CA LYS A 75 14.04 -1.46 -0.24
C LYS A 75 15.07 -2.38 0.40
N THR A 76 16.09 -1.78 0.99
CA THR A 76 17.09 -2.50 1.77
C THR A 76 16.55 -2.93 3.14
N ALA A 77 17.19 -3.90 3.79
CA ALA A 77 16.84 -4.32 5.14
C ALA A 77 16.87 -3.15 6.16
N GLN A 78 17.79 -2.20 5.99
CA GLN A 78 17.88 -1.02 6.84
C GLN A 78 16.66 -0.10 6.69
N GLU A 79 16.13 0.04 5.49
CA GLU A 79 14.95 0.85 5.19
C GLU A 79 13.65 0.21 5.68
N THR A 80 13.67 -1.07 6.02
CA THR A 80 12.52 -1.83 6.52
C THR A 80 12.52 -2.05 8.03
N ILE A 81 13.41 -1.40 8.79
CA ILE A 81 13.37 -1.43 10.26
C ILE A 81 12.14 -0.65 10.75
N PRO A 82 11.29 -1.22 11.62
CA PRO A 82 10.14 -0.53 12.18
C PRO A 82 10.52 0.77 12.91
N SER A 83 9.80 1.85 12.64
CA SER A 83 9.93 3.10 13.37
C SER A 83 8.62 3.90 13.29
N PRO A 84 8.37 4.85 14.22
CA PRO A 84 7.19 5.70 14.18
C PRO A 84 7.07 6.55 12.91
N GLU A 85 8.18 6.86 12.26
CA GLU A 85 8.19 7.64 11.00
C GLU A 85 7.84 6.79 9.77
N ARG A 86 7.92 5.47 9.88
CA ARG A 86 7.61 4.54 8.80
C ARG A 86 6.17 4.07 8.88
N THR A 87 5.30 4.94 8.44
CA THR A 87 3.85 4.69 8.44
C THR A 87 3.41 4.02 7.13
N TYR A 88 2.22 3.43 7.16
CA TYR A 88 1.56 2.85 5.98
C TYR A 88 1.53 3.83 4.79
N VAL A 89 1.13 5.06 5.04
CA VAL A 89 1.04 6.10 3.99
C VAL A 89 2.41 6.54 3.50
N ARG A 90 3.37 6.76 4.41
CA ARG A 90 4.73 7.18 4.01
C ARG A 90 5.50 6.08 3.29
N GLY A 91 5.22 4.82 3.60
CA GLY A 91 5.83 3.67 2.94
C GLY A 91 5.21 3.33 1.59
N ALA A 92 4.06 3.91 1.27
CA ALA A 92 3.33 3.61 0.05
C ALA A 92 4.07 4.11 -1.21
N PRO A 93 4.29 3.25 -2.21
CA PRO A 93 4.86 3.67 -3.49
C PRO A 93 3.91 4.59 -4.24
N PHE A 94 4.48 5.42 -5.12
CA PHE A 94 3.69 6.22 -6.06
C PHE A 94 2.74 5.33 -6.87
N GLY A 95 1.50 5.76 -7.02
CA GLY A 95 0.47 5.01 -7.76
C GLY A 95 -0.13 3.81 -7.03
N SER A 96 0.26 3.55 -5.76
CA SER A 96 -0.31 2.43 -5.02
C SER A 96 -1.72 2.71 -4.48
N MET A 97 -2.02 3.95 -4.09
CA MET A 97 -3.30 4.35 -3.47
C MET A 97 -4.16 5.24 -4.36
N ASN A 98 -3.62 5.79 -5.43
CA ASN A 98 -4.29 6.74 -6.30
C ASN A 98 -4.34 6.24 -7.75
N ALA A 99 -5.56 6.12 -8.29
CA ALA A 99 -5.77 5.58 -9.63
C ALA A 99 -5.15 6.46 -10.75
N LYS A 100 -5.15 7.78 -10.61
CA LYS A 100 -4.54 8.68 -11.60
C LYS A 100 -3.02 8.56 -11.61
N GLU A 101 -2.41 8.49 -10.43
CA GLU A 101 -0.98 8.21 -10.30
C GLU A 101 -0.61 6.85 -10.88
N ARG A 102 -1.46 5.84 -10.65
CA ARG A 102 -1.26 4.50 -11.21
C ARG A 102 -1.29 4.52 -12.74
N LEU A 103 -2.24 5.20 -13.36
CA LEU A 103 -2.28 5.32 -14.81
C LEU A 103 -1.02 6.00 -15.34
N HIS A 104 -0.57 7.07 -14.68
CA HIS A 104 0.66 7.74 -15.06
C HIS A 104 1.89 6.80 -14.94
N LEU A 105 1.95 6.00 -13.88
CA LEU A 105 3.02 5.01 -13.70
C LEU A 105 3.01 3.96 -14.82
N LEU A 106 1.85 3.41 -15.14
CA LEU A 106 1.71 2.44 -16.24
C LEU A 106 2.18 3.01 -17.59
N ASP A 107 1.82 4.27 -17.88
CA ASP A 107 2.26 4.96 -19.09
C ASP A 107 3.80 5.13 -19.12
N GLN A 108 4.40 5.48 -17.98
CA GLN A 108 5.85 5.62 -17.88
C GLN A 108 6.59 4.29 -18.07
N GLU A 109 6.05 3.21 -17.50
CA GLU A 109 6.64 1.87 -17.61
C GLU A 109 6.34 1.19 -18.95
N GLY A 110 5.38 1.70 -19.73
CA GLY A 110 4.94 1.11 -20.98
C GLY A 110 4.07 -0.13 -20.79
N THR A 111 3.35 -0.19 -19.67
CA THR A 111 2.37 -1.23 -19.36
C THR A 111 0.99 -0.77 -19.81
N ASP A 112 0.34 -1.53 -20.70
CA ASP A 112 -0.95 -1.14 -21.26
C ASP A 112 -2.13 -1.46 -20.35
N LYS A 113 -2.04 -2.53 -19.56
CA LYS A 113 -3.09 -2.99 -18.63
C LYS A 113 -2.48 -3.63 -17.41
N ALA A 114 -3.18 -3.55 -16.29
CA ALA A 114 -2.83 -4.27 -15.08
C ALA A 114 -4.08 -4.92 -14.47
N ILE A 115 -3.92 -6.16 -13.99
CA ILE A 115 -4.88 -6.81 -13.10
C ILE A 115 -4.43 -6.46 -11.69
N LEU A 116 -5.29 -5.79 -10.92
CA LEU A 116 -4.93 -5.29 -9.60
C LEU A 116 -5.56 -6.13 -8.50
N TYR A 117 -4.74 -6.54 -7.58
CA TYR A 117 -5.15 -7.27 -6.38
C TYR A 117 -5.10 -6.34 -5.16
N PRO A 118 -6.05 -6.45 -4.23
CA PRO A 118 -5.98 -5.76 -2.94
C PRO A 118 -4.84 -6.33 -2.07
N THR A 119 -4.46 -5.57 -1.10
CA THR A 119 -3.42 -5.95 -0.13
C THR A 119 -3.97 -6.84 0.98
#